data_3f2d194505df0160ad4f21ff9db6d7a0
#
_entry.id   3f2d194505df0160ad4f21ff9db6d7a0
#
_cell.length_a   1.000
_cell.length_b   1.000
_cell.length_c   1.000
_cell.angle_alpha   90.00
_cell.angle_beta   90.00
_cell.angle_gamma   90.00
#
_symmetry.space_group_name_H-M   'P 1'
#
loop_
_entity.id
_entity.type
_entity.pdbx_description
1 polymer ?
#
loop_
_entity_poly.entity_id
_entity_poly.type
_entity_poly.pdbx_seq_one_letter_code
_entity_poly.pdbx_strand_id
1 'polypeptide(L)'
;MKTKRIKSAIPIYLAAFIWLLVGLFSPIYKVVFIVIAACVSFAAYLVASAFLPGRVVEVEKAAATGDGAIDRQIDEGRRAIRSLVEANDAIPDEAISARLQRMTDAGYKIFDALEADLSRASQVRKFMNYYLPTSEKLLTHYRELMGSGSSGETVAGAMLSVENSLEMIASAFEKQLDSLYRNRALDIETDIDV
;
A
#
# COMPACT_ATOMS: atom_id res chain seq x y z
N MET A 1 3.88 21.42 -4.64
CA MET A 1 3.70 20.19 -3.86
C MET A 1 2.29 20.16 -3.26
N LYS A 2 1.42 19.27 -3.72
CA LYS A 2 0.10 19.06 -3.11
C LYS A 2 0.12 17.65 -2.51
N THR A 3 0.43 17.56 -1.24
CA THR A 3 0.35 16.33 -0.44
C THR A 3 -1.11 16.01 -0.16
N LYS A 4 -1.61 14.87 -0.64
CA LYS A 4 -2.93 14.35 -0.28
C LYS A 4 -2.73 13.34 0.85
N ARG A 5 -3.04 13.75 2.10
CA ARG A 5 -3.09 12.83 3.24
C ARG A 5 -4.29 11.90 3.07
N ILE A 6 -4.04 10.62 2.91
CA ILE A 6 -5.08 9.59 3.05
C ILE A 6 -5.27 9.39 4.54
N LYS A 7 -6.43 9.79 5.06
CA LYS A 7 -6.78 9.62 6.47
C LYS A 7 -7.08 8.15 6.72
N SER A 8 -6.46 7.57 7.75
CA SER A 8 -6.81 6.24 8.25
C SER A 8 -8.31 6.16 8.56
N ALA A 9 -8.97 5.04 8.22
CA ALA A 9 -10.38 4.79 8.55
C ALA A 9 -10.59 4.44 10.04
N ILE A 10 -9.53 4.10 10.77
CA ILE A 10 -9.55 3.72 12.19
C ILE A 10 -10.28 4.75 13.08
N PRO A 11 -10.09 6.09 12.95
CA PRO A 11 -10.81 7.06 13.75
C PRO A 11 -12.33 7.01 13.58
N ILE A 12 -12.80 6.62 12.39
CA ILE A 12 -14.24 6.51 12.08
C ILE A 12 -14.84 5.32 12.81
N TYR A 13 -14.16 4.16 12.82
CA TYR A 13 -14.61 2.97 13.54
C TYR A 13 -14.58 3.18 15.06
N LEU A 14 -13.59 3.90 15.58
CA LEU A 14 -13.52 4.28 16.99
C LEU A 14 -14.69 5.17 17.39
N ALA A 15 -15.03 6.17 16.58
CA ALA A 15 -16.18 7.03 16.82
C ALA A 15 -17.50 6.25 16.79
N ALA A 16 -17.68 5.35 15.83
CA ALA A 16 -18.85 4.49 15.72
C ALA A 16 -18.99 3.55 16.93
N PHE A 17 -17.88 2.99 17.41
CA PHE A 17 -17.87 2.12 18.60
C PHE A 17 -18.24 2.87 19.88
N ILE A 18 -17.75 4.10 20.06
CA ILE A 18 -18.13 4.98 21.18
C ILE A 18 -19.63 5.28 21.14
N TRP A 19 -20.17 5.57 19.96
CA TRP A 19 -21.61 5.79 19.79
C TRP A 19 -22.46 4.57 20.16
N LEU A 20 -22.01 3.38 19.82
CA LEU A 20 -22.66 2.12 20.13
C LEU A 20 -22.66 1.86 21.66
N LEU A 21 -21.51 2.11 22.33
CA LEU A 21 -21.40 1.96 23.78
C LEU A 21 -22.30 2.98 24.52
N VAL A 22 -22.30 4.24 24.10
CA VAL A 22 -23.14 5.26 24.71
C VAL A 22 -24.61 4.92 24.51
N GLY A 23 -25.01 4.44 23.32
CA GLY A 23 -26.38 4.02 23.05
C GLY A 23 -26.87 2.83 23.88
N LEU A 24 -25.93 1.92 24.25
CA LEU A 24 -26.25 0.73 25.06
C LEU A 24 -26.38 1.03 26.54
N PHE A 25 -25.60 1.97 27.09
CA PHE A 25 -25.51 2.25 28.53
C PHE A 25 -26.23 3.52 28.99
N SER A 26 -26.68 4.40 28.09
CA SER A 26 -27.27 5.68 28.46
C SER A 26 -28.74 5.78 28.04
N PRO A 27 -29.64 6.37 28.89
CA PRO A 27 -31.02 6.64 28.51
C PRO A 27 -31.05 7.74 27.44
N ILE A 28 -31.27 7.35 26.20
CA ILE A 28 -31.27 8.18 24.98
C ILE A 28 -32.35 9.29 25.01
N TYR A 29 -33.24 9.29 25.99
CA TYR A 29 -34.40 10.19 26.08
C TYR A 29 -34.07 11.64 26.47
N LYS A 30 -32.84 11.94 26.85
CA LYS A 30 -32.45 13.32 27.21
C LYS A 30 -31.47 13.88 26.18
N VAL A 31 -31.87 14.95 25.49
CA VAL A 31 -31.06 15.65 24.47
C VAL A 31 -29.64 16.01 24.97
N VAL A 32 -29.49 16.26 26.26
CA VAL A 32 -28.20 16.55 26.89
C VAL A 32 -27.20 15.41 26.74
N PHE A 33 -27.62 14.14 26.85
CA PHE A 33 -26.72 12.99 26.67
C PHE A 33 -26.27 12.81 25.22
N ILE A 34 -27.11 13.16 24.26
CA ILE A 34 -26.77 13.12 22.83
C ILE A 34 -25.68 14.17 22.54
N VAL A 35 -25.79 15.38 23.10
CA VAL A 35 -24.82 16.45 22.94
C VAL A 35 -23.47 16.06 23.57
N ILE A 36 -23.49 15.48 24.77
CA ILE A 36 -22.27 15.01 25.46
C ILE A 36 -21.61 13.91 24.65
N ALA A 37 -22.37 12.93 24.13
CA ALA A 37 -21.85 11.85 23.30
C ALA A 37 -21.22 12.38 22.00
N ALA A 38 -21.82 13.36 21.36
CA ALA A 38 -21.28 14.02 20.17
C ALA A 38 -19.95 14.75 20.49
N CYS A 39 -19.88 15.49 21.60
CA CYS A 39 -18.66 16.18 22.02
C CYS A 39 -17.52 15.18 22.35
N VAL A 40 -17.81 14.11 23.07
CA VAL A 40 -16.83 13.07 23.42
C VAL A 40 -16.34 12.33 22.15
N SER A 41 -17.23 11.99 21.23
CA SER A 41 -16.86 11.35 19.95
C SER A 41 -16.01 12.28 19.10
N PHE A 42 -16.32 13.57 19.06
CA PHE A 42 -15.54 14.57 18.33
C PHE A 42 -14.15 14.78 18.94
N ALA A 43 -14.05 14.86 20.27
CA ALA A 43 -12.78 14.93 20.97
C ALA A 43 -11.91 13.67 20.74
N ALA A 44 -12.50 12.48 20.84
CA ALA A 44 -11.83 11.22 20.54
C ALA A 44 -11.34 11.14 19.09
N TYR A 45 -12.12 11.64 18.14
CA TYR A 45 -11.73 11.74 16.74
C TYR A 45 -10.51 12.68 16.55
N LEU A 46 -10.51 13.84 17.21
CA LEU A 46 -9.38 14.78 17.15
C LEU A 46 -8.10 14.17 17.73
N VAL A 47 -8.20 13.52 18.88
CA VAL A 47 -7.07 12.85 19.53
C VAL A 47 -6.56 11.69 18.64
N ALA A 48 -7.45 10.83 18.16
CA ALA A 48 -7.07 9.72 17.29
C ALA A 48 -6.43 10.21 15.98
N SER A 49 -6.93 11.30 15.41
CA SER A 49 -6.36 11.90 14.20
C SER A 49 -5.00 12.56 14.42
N ALA A 50 -4.67 12.95 15.66
CA ALA A 50 -3.39 13.54 16.03
C ALA A 50 -2.33 12.47 16.35
N PHE A 51 -2.74 11.36 16.97
CA PHE A 51 -1.84 10.27 17.38
C PHE A 51 -1.64 9.18 16.32
N LEU A 52 -2.56 9.04 15.36
CA LEU A 52 -2.41 8.15 14.21
C LEU A 52 -2.06 8.99 12.97
N PRO A 53 -0.78 9.28 12.72
CA PRO A 53 -0.40 9.97 11.50
C PRO A 53 -0.78 9.09 10.32
N GLY A 54 -1.80 9.51 9.57
CA GLY A 54 -2.14 8.86 8.31
C GLY A 54 -0.88 8.78 7.45
N ARG A 55 -0.60 7.61 6.86
CA ARG A 55 0.50 7.44 5.93
C ARG A 55 0.42 8.53 4.88
N VAL A 56 1.47 9.33 4.80
CA VAL A 56 1.64 10.30 3.71
C VAL A 56 2.05 9.48 2.51
N VAL A 57 1.09 9.13 1.66
CA VAL A 57 1.41 8.72 0.30
C VAL A 57 1.67 10.01 -0.45
N GLU A 58 2.93 10.31 -0.65
CA GLU A 58 3.36 11.42 -1.49
C GLU A 58 2.91 11.09 -2.92
N VAL A 59 1.81 11.68 -3.33
CA VAL A 59 1.41 11.65 -4.74
C VAL A 59 2.27 12.69 -5.43
N GLU A 60 3.51 12.35 -5.64
CA GLU A 60 4.38 13.10 -6.52
C GLU A 60 3.81 12.94 -7.93
N LYS A 61 3.45 14.05 -8.54
CA LYS A 61 3.09 14.09 -9.95
C LYS A 61 4.35 13.70 -10.69
N ALA A 62 4.37 12.52 -11.33
CA ALA A 62 5.50 12.09 -12.13
C ALA A 62 5.96 13.28 -12.99
N ALA A 63 7.22 13.64 -12.88
CA ALA A 63 7.80 14.65 -13.74
C ALA A 63 7.63 14.14 -15.17
N ALA A 64 6.99 14.93 -16.04
CA ALA A 64 6.83 14.54 -17.43
C ALA A 64 8.23 14.33 -18.03
N THR A 65 8.55 13.09 -18.39
CA THR A 65 9.88 12.70 -18.89
C THR A 65 10.11 13.13 -20.33
N GLY A 66 9.04 13.59 -21.00
CA GLY A 66 9.04 13.95 -22.43
C GLY A 66 8.71 12.76 -23.35
N ASP A 67 8.70 11.53 -22.86
CA ASP A 67 8.19 10.34 -23.56
C ASP A 67 6.83 9.94 -22.99
N GLY A 68 5.76 10.31 -23.70
CA GLY A 68 4.40 10.06 -23.24
C GLY A 68 4.00 8.58 -23.16
N ALA A 69 4.79 7.66 -23.67
CA ALA A 69 4.58 6.22 -23.50
C ALA A 69 5.16 5.75 -22.16
N ILE A 70 6.35 6.19 -21.82
CA ILE A 70 7.02 5.87 -20.56
C ILE A 70 6.28 6.54 -19.41
N ASP A 71 5.87 7.80 -19.55
CA ASP A 71 5.09 8.51 -18.54
C ASP A 71 3.81 7.76 -18.17
N ARG A 72 3.08 7.25 -19.18
CA ARG A 72 1.89 6.42 -18.94
C ARG A 72 2.21 5.13 -18.19
N GLN A 73 3.29 4.44 -18.56
CA GLN A 73 3.71 3.22 -17.87
C GLN A 73 4.07 3.49 -16.41
N ILE A 74 4.77 4.56 -16.12
CA ILE A 74 5.11 4.98 -14.75
C ILE A 74 3.84 5.29 -13.97
N ASP A 75 2.90 6.05 -14.54
CA ASP A 75 1.63 6.38 -13.89
C ASP A 75 0.76 5.15 -13.63
N GLU A 76 0.71 4.20 -14.55
CA GLU A 76 0.00 2.92 -14.40
C GLU A 76 0.64 2.08 -13.30
N GLY A 77 1.97 1.97 -13.30
CA GLY A 77 2.70 1.24 -12.28
C GLY A 77 2.56 1.85 -10.89
N ARG A 78 2.65 3.17 -10.77
CA ARG A 78 2.41 3.86 -9.49
C ARG A 78 0.96 3.69 -9.01
N ARG A 79 -0.02 3.62 -9.92
CA ARG A 79 -1.41 3.30 -9.55
C ARG A 79 -1.53 1.87 -9.01
N ALA A 80 -0.87 0.90 -9.64
CA ALA A 80 -0.86 -0.47 -9.17
C ALA A 80 -0.21 -0.61 -7.78
N ILE A 81 0.91 0.08 -7.52
CA ILE A 81 1.50 0.11 -6.17
C ILE A 81 0.53 0.72 -5.15
N ARG A 82 -0.17 1.80 -5.49
CA ARG A 82 -1.20 2.38 -4.59
C ARG A 82 -2.34 1.40 -4.32
N SER A 83 -2.78 0.66 -5.33
CA SER A 83 -3.78 -0.40 -5.17
C SER A 83 -3.34 -1.48 -4.16
N LEU A 84 -2.05 -1.87 -4.19
CA LEU A 84 -1.49 -2.79 -3.19
C LEU A 84 -1.49 -2.20 -1.78
N VAL A 85 -1.17 -0.91 -1.63
CA VAL A 85 -1.23 -0.21 -0.33
C VAL A 85 -2.65 -0.16 0.21
N GLU A 86 -3.62 0.23 -0.63
CA GLU A 86 -5.04 0.31 -0.24
C GLU A 86 -5.61 -1.07 0.13
N ALA A 87 -5.21 -2.11 -0.61
CA ALA A 87 -5.63 -3.47 -0.34
C ALA A 87 -5.04 -4.02 0.97
N ASN A 88 -3.83 -3.59 1.35
CA ASN A 88 -3.19 -3.97 2.60
C ASN A 88 -3.95 -3.46 3.83
N ASP A 89 -4.59 -2.30 3.75
CA ASP A 89 -5.36 -1.73 4.86
C ASP A 89 -6.57 -2.62 5.25
N ALA A 90 -7.03 -3.49 4.35
CA ALA A 90 -8.14 -4.41 4.56
C ALA A 90 -7.69 -5.82 5.01
N ILE A 91 -6.38 -6.08 5.11
CA ILE A 91 -5.84 -7.39 5.47
C ILE A 91 -5.38 -7.35 6.93
N PRO A 92 -5.98 -8.17 7.81
CA PRO A 92 -5.62 -8.21 9.23
C PRO A 92 -4.34 -9.03 9.49
N ASP A 93 -3.83 -9.77 8.51
CA ASP A 93 -2.65 -10.63 8.64
C ASP A 93 -1.36 -9.79 8.59
N GLU A 94 -0.64 -9.75 9.70
CA GLU A 94 0.58 -8.98 9.87
C GLU A 94 1.72 -9.48 8.97
N ALA A 95 1.81 -10.80 8.73
CA ALA A 95 2.84 -11.38 7.87
C ALA A 95 2.63 -11.00 6.40
N ILE A 96 1.38 -11.00 5.93
CA ILE A 96 1.03 -10.51 4.59
C ILE A 96 1.30 -9.01 4.49
N SER A 97 0.88 -8.24 5.49
CA SER A 97 1.10 -6.79 5.54
C SER A 97 2.59 -6.44 5.46
N ALA A 98 3.45 -7.16 6.16
CA ALA A 98 4.91 -6.97 6.09
C ALA A 98 5.47 -7.23 4.68
N ARG A 99 5.00 -8.29 3.99
CA ARG A 99 5.40 -8.59 2.60
C ARG A 99 4.94 -7.49 1.63
N LEU A 100 3.70 -7.06 1.75
CA LEU A 100 3.15 -5.98 0.93
C LEU A 100 3.90 -4.66 1.16
N GLN A 101 4.27 -4.37 2.40
CA GLN A 101 5.08 -3.19 2.73
C GLN A 101 6.44 -3.23 2.01
N ARG A 102 7.16 -4.36 2.07
CA ARG A 102 8.43 -4.54 1.36
C ARG A 102 8.26 -4.34 -0.15
N MET A 103 7.21 -4.92 -0.73
CA MET A 103 6.90 -4.76 -2.15
C MET A 103 6.61 -3.31 -2.52
N THR A 104 5.78 -2.61 -1.76
CA THR A 104 5.41 -1.23 -2.06
C THR A 104 6.59 -0.28 -1.89
N ASP A 105 7.41 -0.46 -0.84
CA ASP A 105 8.61 0.35 -0.61
C ASP A 105 9.65 0.17 -1.73
N ALA A 106 9.87 -1.08 -2.17
CA ALA A 106 10.75 -1.37 -3.31
C ALA A 106 10.15 -0.83 -4.63
N GLY A 107 8.85 -0.99 -4.83
CA GLY A 107 8.15 -0.53 -6.02
C GLY A 107 8.22 0.98 -6.23
N TYR A 108 8.01 1.78 -5.20
CA TYR A 108 8.17 3.24 -5.28
C TYR A 108 9.60 3.61 -5.66
N LYS A 109 10.60 3.02 -5.03
CA LYS A 109 12.02 3.28 -5.33
C LYS A 109 12.41 2.87 -6.75
N ILE A 110 11.80 1.82 -7.31
CA ILE A 110 12.01 1.41 -8.71
C ILE A 110 11.49 2.51 -9.65
N PHE A 111 10.30 3.06 -9.39
CA PHE A 111 9.75 4.15 -10.21
C PHE A 111 10.54 5.44 -10.06
N ASP A 112 10.99 5.78 -8.85
CA ASP A 112 11.86 6.95 -8.63
C ASP A 112 13.18 6.81 -9.39
N ALA A 113 13.78 5.62 -9.40
CA ALA A 113 15.00 5.34 -10.15
C ALA A 113 14.78 5.41 -11.67
N LEU A 114 13.59 4.99 -12.15
CA LEU A 114 13.22 5.07 -13.56
C LEU A 114 12.96 6.53 -14.00
N GLU A 115 12.30 7.33 -13.17
CA GLU A 115 12.07 8.77 -13.45
C GLU A 115 13.38 9.56 -13.48
N ALA A 116 14.34 9.17 -12.62
CA ALA A 116 15.66 9.78 -12.60
C ALA A 116 16.50 9.43 -13.84
N ASP A 117 16.26 8.26 -14.45
CA ASP A 117 17.03 7.78 -15.60
C ASP A 117 16.20 6.83 -16.48
N LEU A 118 15.64 7.37 -17.55
CA LEU A 118 14.77 6.66 -18.50
C LEU A 118 15.48 5.57 -19.32
N SER A 119 16.79 5.61 -19.43
CA SER A 119 17.56 4.56 -20.11
C SER A 119 17.34 3.17 -19.47
N ARG A 120 16.87 3.15 -18.22
CA ARG A 120 16.54 1.95 -17.44
C ARG A 120 15.20 1.33 -17.76
N ALA A 121 14.37 1.93 -18.61
CA ALA A 121 13.03 1.44 -18.96
C ALA A 121 13.06 -0.03 -19.43
N SER A 122 14.10 -0.43 -20.16
CA SER A 122 14.27 -1.82 -20.58
C SER A 122 14.51 -2.79 -19.43
N GLN A 123 15.20 -2.34 -18.37
CA GLN A 123 15.55 -3.16 -17.19
C GLN A 123 14.33 -3.44 -16.33
N VAL A 124 13.36 -2.51 -16.25
CA VAL A 124 12.14 -2.68 -15.43
C VAL A 124 10.98 -3.32 -16.18
N ARG A 125 11.14 -3.70 -17.44
CA ARG A 125 10.07 -4.28 -18.27
C ARG A 125 9.45 -5.53 -17.63
N LYS A 126 10.25 -6.44 -17.06
CA LYS A 126 9.75 -7.63 -16.40
C LYS A 126 8.99 -7.29 -15.12
N PHE A 127 9.46 -6.30 -14.38
CA PHE A 127 8.79 -5.78 -13.20
C PHE A 127 7.40 -5.25 -13.55
N MET A 128 7.30 -4.38 -14.55
CA MET A 128 6.05 -3.74 -15.00
C MET A 128 5.05 -4.75 -15.58
N ASN A 129 5.50 -5.67 -16.41
CA ASN A 129 4.61 -6.53 -17.20
C ASN A 129 4.29 -7.85 -16.51
N TYR A 130 5.03 -8.24 -15.49
CA TYR A 130 4.86 -9.54 -14.84
C TYR A 130 4.73 -9.43 -13.32
N TYR A 131 5.73 -8.91 -12.62
CA TYR A 131 5.71 -8.94 -11.16
C TYR A 131 4.58 -8.09 -10.58
N LEU A 132 4.42 -6.88 -11.07
CA LEU A 132 3.41 -5.95 -10.57
C LEU A 132 1.97 -6.45 -10.80
N PRO A 133 1.55 -6.86 -12.02
CA PRO A 133 0.22 -7.43 -12.23
C PRO A 133 -0.01 -8.75 -11.50
N THR A 134 1.05 -9.57 -11.31
CA THR A 134 0.93 -10.82 -10.56
C THR A 134 0.68 -10.55 -9.09
N SER A 135 1.28 -9.52 -8.51
CA SER A 135 1.04 -9.09 -7.14
C SER A 135 -0.43 -8.76 -6.89
N GLU A 136 -1.04 -7.98 -7.79
CA GLU A 136 -2.45 -7.60 -7.68
C GLU A 136 -3.37 -8.83 -7.75
N LYS A 137 -3.07 -9.78 -8.66
CA LYS A 137 -3.83 -11.02 -8.79
C LYS A 137 -3.73 -11.89 -7.54
N LEU A 138 -2.52 -12.08 -7.01
CA LEU A 138 -2.31 -12.87 -5.78
C LEU A 138 -3.06 -12.26 -4.60
N LEU A 139 -3.03 -10.94 -4.48
CA LEU A 139 -3.73 -10.24 -3.41
C LEU A 139 -5.25 -10.34 -3.55
N THR A 140 -5.76 -10.29 -4.77
CA THR A 140 -7.18 -10.53 -5.07
C THR A 140 -7.59 -11.94 -4.64
N HIS A 141 -6.84 -12.97 -5.04
CA HIS A 141 -7.10 -14.35 -4.64
C HIS A 141 -7.02 -14.56 -3.13
N TYR A 142 -6.04 -13.92 -2.46
CA TYR A 142 -5.95 -13.98 -1.00
C TYR A 142 -7.22 -13.43 -0.32
N ARG A 143 -7.71 -12.29 -0.79
CA ARG A 143 -8.94 -11.66 -0.27
C ARG A 143 -10.20 -12.51 -0.54
N GLU A 144 -10.28 -13.13 -1.71
CA GLU A 144 -11.37 -14.05 -2.06
C GLU A 144 -11.38 -15.27 -1.13
N LEU A 145 -10.21 -15.87 -0.87
CA LEU A 145 -10.07 -17.00 0.05
C LEU A 145 -10.46 -16.61 1.49
N MET A 146 -10.01 -15.45 1.98
CA MET A 146 -10.42 -14.91 3.27
C MET A 146 -11.94 -14.68 3.34
N GLY A 147 -12.52 -14.09 2.31
CA GLY A 147 -13.93 -13.77 2.23
C GLY A 147 -14.85 -14.99 2.07
N SER A 148 -14.30 -16.15 1.68
CA SER A 148 -15.08 -17.39 1.51
C SER A 148 -15.68 -17.94 2.80
N GLY A 149 -15.14 -17.52 3.96
CA GLY A 149 -15.54 -18.04 5.28
C GLY A 149 -15.28 -19.53 5.48
N SER A 150 -14.63 -20.19 4.53
CA SER A 150 -14.30 -21.62 4.61
C SER A 150 -12.95 -21.80 5.30
N SER A 151 -12.92 -22.71 6.31
CA SER A 151 -11.71 -23.08 7.06
C SER A 151 -11.21 -24.48 6.71
N GLY A 152 -11.64 -25.04 5.57
CA GLY A 152 -11.23 -26.38 5.14
C GLY A 152 -9.74 -26.45 4.78
N GLU A 153 -9.16 -27.64 4.87
CA GLU A 153 -7.73 -27.91 4.57
C GLU A 153 -7.31 -27.43 3.18
N THR A 154 -8.19 -27.54 2.18
CA THR A 154 -7.95 -27.06 0.83
C THR A 154 -7.77 -25.53 0.77
N VAL A 155 -8.61 -24.78 1.51
CA VAL A 155 -8.53 -23.32 1.57
C VAL A 155 -7.27 -22.89 2.31
N ALA A 156 -6.95 -23.53 3.43
CA ALA A 156 -5.73 -23.27 4.17
C ALA A 156 -4.47 -23.53 3.32
N GLY A 157 -4.44 -24.62 2.56
CA GLY A 157 -3.36 -24.92 1.63
C GLY A 157 -3.24 -23.89 0.50
N ALA A 158 -4.38 -23.43 -0.03
CA ALA A 158 -4.40 -22.38 -1.06
C ALA A 158 -3.88 -21.04 -0.50
N MET A 159 -4.28 -20.66 0.72
CA MET A 159 -3.79 -19.44 1.38
C MET A 159 -2.28 -19.49 1.57
N LEU A 160 -1.73 -20.59 2.10
CA LEU A 160 -0.29 -20.78 2.27
C LEU A 160 0.45 -20.69 0.93
N SER A 161 -0.11 -21.23 -0.16
CA SER A 161 0.46 -21.13 -1.50
C SER A 161 0.52 -19.68 -1.99
N VAL A 162 -0.53 -18.88 -1.75
CA VAL A 162 -0.55 -17.46 -2.07
C VAL A 162 0.47 -16.69 -1.24
N GLU A 163 0.56 -16.96 0.07
CA GLU A 163 1.56 -16.35 0.95
C GLU A 163 2.99 -16.58 0.49
N ASN A 164 3.32 -17.84 0.14
CA ASN A 164 4.64 -18.19 -0.40
C ASN A 164 4.92 -17.48 -1.72
N SER A 165 3.89 -17.35 -2.58
CA SER A 165 4.01 -16.63 -3.85
C SER A 165 4.24 -15.14 -3.65
N LEU A 166 3.56 -14.52 -2.67
CA LEU A 166 3.79 -13.12 -2.30
C LEU A 166 5.20 -12.89 -1.77
N GLU A 167 5.77 -13.82 -0.97
CA GLU A 167 7.15 -13.73 -0.51
C GLU A 167 8.16 -13.80 -1.67
N MET A 168 7.92 -14.70 -2.64
CA MET A 168 8.77 -14.79 -3.84
C MET A 168 8.70 -13.49 -4.67
N ILE A 169 7.53 -12.90 -4.79
CA ILE A 169 7.34 -11.63 -5.51
C ILE A 169 8.00 -10.48 -4.74
N ALA A 170 7.85 -10.41 -3.41
CA ALA A 170 8.52 -9.39 -2.59
C ALA A 170 10.04 -9.43 -2.79
N SER A 171 10.62 -10.63 -2.74
CA SER A 171 12.05 -10.83 -3.03
C SER A 171 12.42 -10.43 -4.47
N ALA A 172 11.51 -10.63 -5.44
CA ALA A 172 11.76 -10.23 -6.82
C ALA A 172 11.74 -8.70 -7.00
N PHE A 173 10.88 -7.98 -6.26
CA PHE A 173 10.88 -6.51 -6.22
C PHE A 173 12.20 -5.97 -5.67
N GLU A 174 12.68 -6.51 -4.53
CA GLU A 174 13.94 -6.12 -3.91
C GLU A 174 15.14 -6.38 -4.84
N LYS A 175 15.18 -7.57 -5.47
CA LYS A 175 16.24 -7.89 -6.45
C LYS A 175 16.21 -6.99 -7.69
N GLN A 176 15.01 -6.60 -8.13
CA GLN A 176 14.87 -5.65 -9.24
C GLN A 176 15.45 -4.28 -8.85
N LEU A 177 15.14 -3.81 -7.64
CA LEU A 177 15.69 -2.56 -7.10
C LEU A 177 17.21 -2.62 -7.00
N ASP A 178 17.76 -3.69 -6.41
CA ASP A 178 19.21 -3.90 -6.31
C ASP A 178 19.90 -3.90 -7.67
N SER A 179 19.26 -4.53 -8.67
CA SER A 179 19.79 -4.56 -10.05
C SER A 179 19.94 -3.14 -10.63
N LEU A 180 18.96 -2.26 -10.38
CA LEU A 180 19.01 -0.88 -10.85
C LEU A 180 20.16 -0.10 -10.20
N TYR A 181 20.40 -0.30 -8.91
CA TYR A 181 21.49 0.38 -8.22
C TYR A 181 22.87 -0.19 -8.56
N ARG A 182 22.98 -1.50 -8.75
CA ARG A 182 24.24 -2.15 -9.14
C ARG A 182 24.73 -1.67 -10.49
N ASN A 183 23.84 -1.59 -11.48
CA ASN A 183 24.18 -1.08 -12.80
C ASN A 183 24.68 0.37 -12.74
N ARG A 184 24.06 1.20 -11.87
CA ARG A 184 24.52 2.58 -11.66
C ARG A 184 25.94 2.65 -11.07
N ALA A 185 26.30 1.74 -10.16
CA ALA A 185 27.65 1.70 -9.60
C ALA A 185 28.71 1.34 -10.67
N LEU A 186 28.38 0.39 -11.55
CA LEU A 186 29.25 -0.01 -12.65
C LEU A 186 29.41 1.11 -13.71
N ASP A 187 28.32 1.84 -14.02
CA ASP A 187 28.38 2.97 -14.95
C ASP A 187 29.32 4.08 -14.42
N ILE A 188 29.28 4.36 -13.10
CA ILE A 188 30.16 5.37 -12.47
C ILE A 188 31.64 4.91 -12.48
N GLU A 189 31.92 3.63 -12.23
CA GLU A 189 33.27 3.09 -12.31
C GLU A 189 33.85 3.22 -13.72
N THR A 190 33.03 2.96 -14.73
CA THR A 190 33.49 3.06 -16.14
C THR A 190 33.76 4.49 -16.59
N ASP A 191 33.01 5.47 -16.03
CA ASP A 191 33.22 6.90 -16.32
C ASP A 191 34.49 7.48 -15.61
N ILE A 192 34.98 6.83 -14.57
CA ILE A 192 36.17 7.27 -13.83
C ILE A 192 37.46 6.74 -14.48
N ASP A 193 37.40 5.65 -15.23
CA ASP A 193 38.55 5.00 -15.87
C ASP A 193 38.88 5.58 -17.27
N VAL A 194 38.26 6.69 -17.70
CA VAL A 194 38.49 7.43 -18.94
C VAL A 194 39.16 8.77 -18.63
#